data_520f31c30fa49352cdc76d260896a600
#
_entry.id   520f31c30fa49352cdc76d260896a600
#
_cell.length_a   1.000
_cell.length_b   1.000
_cell.length_c   1.000
_cell.angle_alpha   90.00
_cell.angle_beta   90.00
_cell.angle_gamma   90.00
#
_symmetry.space_group_name_H-M   'P 1'
#
loop_
_entity.id
_entity.type
_entity.pdbx_description
1 polymer ?
#
loop_
_entity_poly.entity_id
_entity_poly.type
_entity_poly.pdbx_seq_one_letter_code
_entity_poly.pdbx_strand_id
1 'polypeptide(L)'
;MDIQEHKLNMSFNYLIILAMLIALGVAGRLLPHPPNFTPMAAIALFAGFLFLKRYMAVIAVIITMLLTDYFAFGFLSAEWFASKSMWVVYLALLFPIVFKNFLQKKLGLFRVAVAALASSTVFFVATNFAVWAFSPMYEKTWAGLVLCYTMAIPFFQNTIAGDLIWSGAIFGTYYLLSSYSNLRVLKQKNSLIYSSN
;
A
#
# COMPACT_ATOMS: atom_id res chain seq x y z
N MET A 1 3.50 -14.32 32.65
CA MET A 1 4.05 -13.79 31.37
C MET A 1 4.20 -12.30 31.58
N ASP A 2 5.43 -11.81 31.61
CA ASP A 2 5.77 -10.44 31.99
C ASP A 2 5.26 -9.45 30.91
N ILE A 3 4.80 -8.26 31.36
CA ILE A 3 4.31 -7.18 30.47
C ILE A 3 5.40 -6.75 29.47
N GLN A 4 6.66 -6.90 29.85
CA GLN A 4 7.82 -6.64 29.01
C GLN A 4 7.95 -7.66 27.87
N GLU A 5 7.79 -8.95 28.15
CA GLU A 5 7.81 -10.00 27.11
C GLU A 5 6.66 -9.85 26.11
N HIS A 6 5.48 -9.45 26.58
CA HIS A 6 4.34 -9.23 25.69
C HIS A 6 4.54 -8.02 24.76
N LYS A 7 5.15 -6.94 25.26
CA LYS A 7 5.51 -5.77 24.44
C LYS A 7 6.60 -6.08 23.41
N LEU A 8 7.63 -6.85 23.80
CA LEU A 8 8.69 -7.30 22.92
C LEU A 8 8.16 -8.20 21.79
N ASN A 9 7.29 -9.16 22.10
CA ASN A 9 6.67 -10.04 21.13
C ASN A 9 5.76 -9.28 20.14
N MET A 10 4.99 -8.29 20.60
CA MET A 10 4.18 -7.43 19.70
C MET A 10 5.07 -6.61 18.77
N SER A 11 6.16 -6.04 19.29
CA SER A 11 7.10 -5.25 18.48
C SER A 11 7.78 -6.10 17.41
N PHE A 12 8.20 -7.31 17.76
CA PHE A 12 8.82 -8.25 16.84
C PHE A 12 7.87 -8.69 15.71
N ASN A 13 6.62 -8.99 16.04
CA ASN A 13 5.59 -9.33 15.05
C ASN A 13 5.34 -8.18 14.05
N TYR A 14 5.33 -6.93 14.50
CA TYR A 14 5.19 -5.78 13.60
C TYR A 14 6.39 -5.60 12.66
N LEU A 15 7.61 -5.90 13.10
CA LEU A 15 8.80 -5.86 12.27
C LEU A 15 8.78 -6.96 11.19
N ILE A 16 8.32 -8.15 11.54
CA ILE A 16 8.14 -9.25 10.55
C ILE A 16 7.12 -8.83 9.50
N ILE A 17 5.95 -8.31 9.91
CA ILE A 17 4.92 -7.88 8.98
C ILE A 17 5.44 -6.74 8.10
N LEU A 18 6.17 -5.78 8.65
CA LEU A 18 6.81 -4.72 7.89
C LEU A 18 7.75 -5.26 6.83
N ALA A 19 8.63 -6.20 7.20
CA ALA A 19 9.55 -6.85 6.26
C ALA A 19 8.81 -7.62 5.16
N MET A 20 7.74 -8.34 5.51
CA MET A 20 6.89 -9.05 4.53
C MET A 20 6.20 -8.08 3.56
N LEU A 21 5.70 -6.95 4.02
CA LEU A 21 5.07 -5.93 3.16
C LEU A 21 6.09 -5.30 2.21
N ILE A 22 7.30 -5.01 2.69
CA ILE A 22 8.40 -4.51 1.85
C ILE A 22 8.77 -5.56 0.80
N ALA A 23 8.98 -6.82 1.20
CA ALA A 23 9.30 -7.91 0.27
C ALA A 23 8.20 -8.11 -0.79
N LEU A 24 6.92 -8.07 -0.40
CA LEU A 24 5.78 -8.13 -1.32
C LEU A 24 5.79 -6.95 -2.29
N GLY A 25 6.06 -5.75 -1.80
CA GLY A 25 6.12 -4.55 -2.63
C GLY A 25 7.27 -4.57 -3.62
N VAL A 26 8.46 -5.03 -3.18
CA VAL A 26 9.62 -5.23 -4.06
C VAL A 26 9.31 -6.28 -5.13
N ALA A 27 8.81 -7.44 -4.75
CA ALA A 27 8.44 -8.48 -5.69
C ALA A 27 7.36 -8.00 -6.69
N GLY A 28 6.29 -7.37 -6.20
CA GLY A 28 5.19 -6.89 -7.03
C GLY A 28 5.55 -5.73 -7.97
N ARG A 29 6.69 -5.05 -7.74
CA ARG A 29 7.19 -4.01 -8.65
C ARG A 29 8.25 -4.50 -9.62
N LEU A 30 9.07 -5.51 -9.23
CA LEU A 30 10.17 -6.00 -10.06
C LEU A 30 9.78 -7.19 -10.95
N LEU A 31 8.81 -8.00 -10.53
CA LEU A 31 8.30 -9.08 -11.37
C LEU A 31 7.49 -8.53 -12.55
N PRO A 32 7.45 -9.25 -13.70
CA PRO A 32 6.67 -8.83 -14.85
C PRO A 32 5.19 -8.66 -14.51
N HIS A 33 4.64 -7.49 -14.77
CA HIS A 33 3.22 -7.16 -14.56
C HIS A 33 2.77 -6.07 -15.54
N PRO A 34 1.45 -5.91 -15.78
CA PRO A 34 0.94 -4.78 -16.54
C PRO A 34 1.35 -3.44 -15.93
N PRO A 35 1.62 -2.39 -16.71
CA PRO A 35 2.00 -1.09 -16.18
C PRO A 35 1.02 -0.60 -15.09
N ASN A 36 1.55 -0.11 -13.98
CA ASN A 36 0.82 0.36 -12.79
C ASN A 36 0.01 -0.71 -12.01
N PHE A 37 0.09 -1.99 -12.38
CA PHE A 37 -0.53 -3.08 -11.63
C PHE A 37 0.39 -3.52 -10.47
N THR A 38 0.52 -2.71 -9.45
CA THR A 38 1.45 -2.95 -8.31
C THR A 38 0.72 -3.00 -6.97
N PRO A 39 1.27 -3.66 -5.93
CA PRO A 39 0.65 -3.75 -4.62
C PRO A 39 0.80 -2.47 -3.76
N MET A 40 1.37 -1.38 -4.27
CA MET A 40 1.85 -0.27 -3.45
C MET A 40 0.74 0.44 -2.67
N ALA A 41 -0.40 0.77 -3.30
CA ALA A 41 -1.51 1.41 -2.58
C ALA A 41 -2.14 0.44 -1.57
N ALA A 42 -2.26 -0.84 -1.89
CA ALA A 42 -2.75 -1.87 -0.98
C ALA A 42 -1.84 -2.04 0.25
N ILE A 43 -0.52 -2.02 0.05
CA ILE A 43 0.48 -2.03 1.14
C ILE A 43 0.33 -0.78 2.02
N ALA A 44 0.21 0.40 1.41
CA ALA A 44 0.04 1.65 2.14
C ALA A 44 -1.27 1.69 2.96
N LEU A 45 -2.39 1.21 2.36
CA LEU A 45 -3.68 1.06 3.04
C LEU A 45 -3.58 0.10 4.23
N PHE A 46 -3.01 -1.09 3.99
CA PHE A 46 -2.92 -2.13 5.02
C PHE A 46 -1.94 -1.76 6.14
N ALA A 47 -0.77 -1.25 5.79
CA ALA A 47 0.20 -0.77 6.76
C ALA A 47 -0.38 0.40 7.59
N GLY A 48 -1.09 1.34 6.95
CA GLY A 48 -1.81 2.41 7.62
C GLY A 48 -2.88 1.89 8.58
N PHE A 49 -3.64 0.88 8.19
CA PHE A 49 -4.65 0.22 9.02
C PHE A 49 -4.05 -0.52 10.20
N LEU A 50 -3.01 -1.33 9.96
CA LEU A 50 -2.46 -2.28 10.93
C LEU A 50 -1.56 -1.61 11.96
N PHE A 51 -0.60 -0.78 11.52
CA PHE A 51 0.40 -0.22 12.43
C PHE A 51 -0.17 0.90 13.31
N LEU A 52 0.12 0.84 14.61
CA LEU A 52 -0.26 1.90 15.56
C LEU A 52 0.35 3.25 15.17
N LYS A 53 1.61 3.25 14.79
CA LYS A 53 2.36 4.45 14.38
C LYS A 53 2.34 4.60 12.85
N ARG A 54 1.84 5.73 12.35
CA ARG A 54 1.76 6.00 10.89
C ARG A 54 3.12 5.99 10.20
N TYR A 55 4.19 6.34 10.89
CA TYR A 55 5.53 6.34 10.31
C TYR A 55 5.97 4.94 9.84
N MET A 56 5.50 3.86 10.46
CA MET A 56 5.81 2.49 10.00
C MET A 56 5.20 2.21 8.60
N ALA A 57 4.00 2.73 8.33
CA ALA A 57 3.41 2.64 7.00
C ALA A 57 4.20 3.48 5.98
N VAL A 58 4.63 4.68 6.37
CA VAL A 58 5.51 5.52 5.55
C VAL A 58 6.82 4.80 5.24
N ILE A 59 7.46 4.19 6.25
CA ILE A 59 8.68 3.40 6.08
C ILE A 59 8.47 2.25 5.09
N ALA A 60 7.36 1.49 5.20
CA ALA A 60 7.06 0.40 4.29
C ALA A 60 7.04 0.88 2.83
N VAL A 61 6.32 1.96 2.54
CA VAL A 61 6.20 2.53 1.19
C VAL A 61 7.54 3.09 0.70
N ILE A 62 8.20 3.94 1.50
CA ILE A 62 9.43 4.62 1.09
C ILE A 62 10.57 3.63 0.86
N ILE A 63 10.78 2.67 1.77
CA ILE A 63 11.84 1.67 1.59
C ILE A 63 11.56 0.82 0.34
N THR A 64 10.31 0.38 0.13
CA THR A 64 9.95 -0.38 -1.08
C THR A 64 10.26 0.42 -2.34
N MET A 65 9.87 1.69 -2.39
CA MET A 65 10.13 2.57 -3.53
C MET A 65 11.62 2.76 -3.79
N LEU A 66 12.40 3.12 -2.77
CA LEU A 66 13.84 3.32 -2.90
C LEU A 66 14.57 2.06 -3.38
N LEU A 67 14.23 0.90 -2.80
CA LEU A 67 14.82 -0.37 -3.22
C LEU A 67 14.50 -0.69 -4.67
N THR A 68 13.22 -0.58 -5.07
CA THR A 68 12.81 -0.94 -6.43
C THR A 68 13.31 0.06 -7.47
N ASP A 69 13.36 1.35 -7.16
CA ASP A 69 13.90 2.36 -8.06
C ASP A 69 15.43 2.20 -8.22
N TYR A 70 16.12 1.79 -7.15
CA TYR A 70 17.53 1.42 -7.23
C TYR A 70 17.78 0.26 -8.20
N PHE A 71 16.99 -0.82 -8.10
CA PHE A 71 17.12 -1.97 -8.99
C PHE A 71 16.65 -1.70 -10.42
N ALA A 72 15.65 -0.84 -10.62
CA ALA A 72 15.11 -0.54 -11.94
C ALA A 72 15.97 0.44 -12.73
N PHE A 73 16.60 1.44 -12.07
CA PHE A 73 17.33 2.52 -12.69
C PHE A 73 18.83 2.51 -12.39
N GLY A 74 19.33 1.53 -11.62
CA GLY A 74 20.70 1.49 -11.14
C GLY A 74 20.91 2.41 -9.94
N PHE A 75 21.81 3.36 -10.06
CA PHE A 75 22.04 4.34 -8.99
C PHE A 75 20.98 5.44 -9.05
N LEU A 76 20.46 5.87 -7.88
CA LEU A 76 19.61 7.06 -7.76
C LEU A 76 20.45 8.27 -8.24
N SER A 77 20.26 8.67 -9.48
CA SER A 77 21.04 9.76 -10.10
C SER A 77 20.60 11.12 -9.57
N ALA A 78 21.47 12.13 -9.73
CA ALA A 78 21.11 13.52 -9.41
C ALA A 78 19.85 13.96 -10.18
N GLU A 79 19.67 13.47 -11.41
CA GLU A 79 18.50 13.73 -12.25
C GLU A 79 17.21 13.14 -11.64
N TRP A 80 17.31 11.94 -11.03
CA TRP A 80 16.19 11.32 -10.33
C TRP A 80 15.74 12.20 -9.16
N PHE A 81 16.67 12.67 -8.31
CA PHE A 81 16.35 13.58 -7.20
C PHE A 81 15.85 14.95 -7.67
N ALA A 82 16.28 15.43 -8.81
CA ALA A 82 15.81 16.68 -9.40
C ALA A 82 14.40 16.56 -10.03
N SER A 83 13.92 15.35 -10.28
CA SER A 83 12.61 15.11 -10.90
C SER A 83 11.45 15.42 -9.95
N LYS A 84 10.80 16.57 -10.17
CA LYS A 84 9.60 16.95 -9.41
C LYS A 84 8.45 15.94 -9.57
N SER A 85 8.33 15.31 -10.74
CA SER A 85 7.33 14.29 -11.00
C SER A 85 7.50 13.05 -10.11
N MET A 86 8.75 12.63 -9.87
CA MET A 86 9.04 11.49 -8.97
C MET A 86 8.60 11.77 -7.53
N TRP A 87 8.85 12.96 -7.03
CA TRP A 87 8.39 13.33 -5.68
C TRP A 87 6.86 13.30 -5.55
N VAL A 88 6.15 13.71 -6.60
CA VAL A 88 4.68 13.62 -6.62
C VAL A 88 4.22 12.15 -6.61
N VAL A 89 4.90 11.26 -7.33
CA VAL A 89 4.61 9.81 -7.28
C VAL A 89 4.77 9.27 -5.86
N TYR A 90 5.87 9.58 -5.18
CA TYR A 90 6.11 9.15 -3.79
C TYR A 90 5.02 9.68 -2.84
N LEU A 91 4.67 10.97 -2.94
CA LEU A 91 3.62 11.56 -2.11
C LEU A 91 2.25 10.93 -2.38
N ALA A 92 1.92 10.70 -3.66
CA ALA A 92 0.67 10.06 -4.03
C ALA A 92 0.54 8.62 -3.51
N LEU A 93 1.66 7.86 -3.47
CA LEU A 93 1.70 6.53 -2.88
C LEU A 93 1.61 6.51 -1.34
N LEU A 94 1.87 7.64 -0.68
CA LEU A 94 1.64 7.77 0.76
C LEU A 94 0.19 8.15 1.10
N PHE A 95 -0.57 8.68 0.13
CA PHE A 95 -1.95 9.12 0.35
C PHE A 95 -2.86 8.05 0.96
N PRO A 96 -2.80 6.75 0.56
CA PRO A 96 -3.66 5.71 1.14
C PRO A 96 -3.59 5.61 2.67
N ILE A 97 -2.47 6.03 3.30
CA ILE A 97 -2.29 6.00 4.77
C ILE A 97 -3.32 6.89 5.50
N VAL A 98 -3.90 7.89 4.83
CA VAL A 98 -4.92 8.77 5.43
C VAL A 98 -6.19 8.00 5.80
N PHE A 99 -6.49 6.89 5.09
CA PHE A 99 -7.66 6.06 5.34
C PHE A 99 -7.59 5.19 6.60
N LYS A 100 -6.49 5.27 7.37
CA LYS A 100 -6.32 4.54 8.63
C LYS A 100 -7.57 4.56 9.50
N ASN A 101 -8.01 5.75 9.91
CA ASN A 101 -9.14 5.88 10.83
C ASN A 101 -10.47 5.40 10.21
N PHE A 102 -10.62 5.58 8.89
CA PHE A 102 -11.79 5.12 8.15
C PHE A 102 -11.89 3.59 8.15
N LEU A 103 -10.76 2.90 7.96
CA LEU A 103 -10.69 1.44 7.95
C LEU A 103 -10.77 0.85 9.37
N GLN A 104 -10.16 1.51 10.36
CA GLN A 104 -10.16 1.04 11.76
C GLN A 104 -11.53 1.14 12.43
N LYS A 105 -12.38 2.10 12.06
CA LYS A 105 -13.74 2.22 12.60
C LYS A 105 -14.58 0.96 12.34
N LYS A 106 -14.51 0.39 11.15
CA LYS A 106 -15.18 -0.84 10.74
C LYS A 106 -14.47 -1.40 9.53
N LEU A 107 -13.71 -2.47 9.72
CA LEU A 107 -13.12 -3.17 8.59
C LEU A 107 -14.22 -3.91 7.79
N GLY A 108 -14.19 -3.76 6.46
CA GLY A 108 -15.11 -4.43 5.55
C GLY A 108 -14.69 -4.22 4.11
N LEU A 109 -15.00 -5.19 3.25
CA LEU A 109 -14.61 -5.19 1.83
C LEU A 109 -15.03 -3.91 1.11
N PHE A 110 -16.24 -3.42 1.37
CA PHE A 110 -16.71 -2.16 0.77
C PHE A 110 -15.83 -0.96 1.13
N ARG A 111 -15.44 -0.83 2.40
CA ARG A 111 -14.57 0.27 2.83
C ARG A 111 -13.16 0.17 2.25
N VAL A 112 -12.64 -1.05 2.16
CA VAL A 112 -11.34 -1.30 1.53
C VAL A 112 -11.41 -0.93 0.06
N ALA A 113 -12.46 -1.35 -0.67
CA ALA A 113 -12.64 -1.01 -2.07
C ALA A 113 -12.78 0.51 -2.30
N VAL A 114 -13.57 1.21 -1.48
CA VAL A 114 -13.70 2.68 -1.55
C VAL A 114 -12.35 3.37 -1.31
N ALA A 115 -11.59 2.93 -0.31
CA ALA A 115 -10.28 3.50 -0.02
C ALA A 115 -9.26 3.22 -1.15
N ALA A 116 -9.30 2.00 -1.75
CA ALA A 116 -8.47 1.65 -2.90
C ALA A 116 -8.81 2.52 -4.13
N LEU A 117 -10.09 2.63 -4.49
CA LEU A 117 -10.53 3.45 -5.63
C LEU A 117 -10.20 4.94 -5.44
N ALA A 118 -10.38 5.48 -4.23
CA ALA A 118 -9.99 6.85 -3.94
C ALA A 118 -8.47 7.04 -4.06
N SER A 119 -7.68 6.06 -3.63
CA SER A 119 -6.22 6.07 -3.77
C SER A 119 -5.79 6.03 -5.23
N SER A 120 -6.37 5.12 -6.05
CA SER A 120 -6.11 5.04 -7.49
C SER A 120 -6.44 6.37 -8.19
N THR A 121 -7.57 6.99 -7.82
CA THR A 121 -8.00 8.26 -8.42
C THR A 121 -7.05 9.40 -8.09
N VAL A 122 -6.66 9.53 -6.80
CA VAL A 122 -5.71 10.57 -6.38
C VAL A 122 -4.35 10.35 -7.02
N PHE A 123 -3.88 9.10 -7.07
CA PHE A 123 -2.64 8.75 -7.75
C PHE A 123 -2.68 9.16 -9.23
N PHE A 124 -3.73 8.76 -9.97
CA PHE A 124 -3.90 9.10 -11.37
C PHE A 124 -3.92 10.62 -11.60
N VAL A 125 -4.70 11.35 -10.83
CA VAL A 125 -4.82 12.81 -10.97
C VAL A 125 -3.50 13.50 -10.66
N ALA A 126 -2.87 13.19 -9.53
CA ALA A 126 -1.67 13.87 -9.09
C ALA A 126 -0.46 13.58 -9.99
N THR A 127 -0.24 12.32 -10.35
CA THR A 127 0.95 11.93 -11.13
C THR A 127 0.88 12.41 -12.58
N ASN A 128 -0.28 12.34 -13.23
CA ASN A 128 -0.42 12.84 -14.59
C ASN A 128 -0.39 14.37 -14.66
N PHE A 129 -0.93 15.05 -13.66
CA PHE A 129 -0.73 16.49 -13.54
C PHE A 129 0.78 16.83 -13.41
N ALA A 130 1.50 16.08 -12.60
CA ALA A 130 2.94 16.30 -12.43
C ALA A 130 3.72 16.02 -13.72
N VAL A 131 3.37 14.98 -14.47
CA VAL A 131 3.95 14.72 -15.79
C VAL A 131 3.68 15.87 -16.73
N TRP A 132 2.45 16.33 -16.83
CA TRP A 132 2.13 17.50 -17.66
C TRP A 132 2.88 18.75 -17.20
N ALA A 133 2.88 19.04 -15.89
CA ALA A 133 3.45 20.30 -15.36
C ALA A 133 4.99 20.36 -15.41
N PHE A 134 5.67 19.23 -15.16
CA PHE A 134 7.11 19.22 -14.88
C PHE A 134 7.96 18.48 -15.93
N SER A 135 7.37 17.70 -16.85
CA SER A 135 8.12 17.06 -17.92
C SER A 135 7.96 17.80 -19.25
N PRO A 136 8.88 17.66 -20.19
CA PRO A 136 8.75 18.24 -21.53
C PRO A 136 7.86 17.43 -22.47
N MET A 137 7.24 16.35 -21.99
CA MET A 137 6.49 15.38 -22.82
C MET A 137 5.25 15.98 -23.47
N TYR A 138 4.61 16.94 -22.81
CA TYR A 138 3.38 17.57 -23.27
C TYR A 138 3.50 19.09 -23.25
N GLU A 139 2.84 19.74 -24.19
CA GLU A 139 2.73 21.20 -24.21
C GLU A 139 2.01 21.72 -22.95
N LYS A 140 2.43 22.90 -22.47
CA LYS A 140 1.82 23.52 -21.27
C LYS A 140 0.56 24.32 -21.61
N THR A 141 -0.31 23.68 -22.41
CA THR A 141 -1.60 24.19 -22.86
C THR A 141 -2.73 23.31 -22.30
N TRP A 142 -3.96 23.80 -22.41
CA TRP A 142 -5.12 22.99 -22.05
C TRP A 142 -5.24 21.73 -22.90
N ALA A 143 -4.96 21.83 -24.20
CA ALA A 143 -4.94 20.67 -25.11
C ALA A 143 -3.88 19.64 -24.68
N GLY A 144 -2.66 20.08 -24.32
CA GLY A 144 -1.62 19.22 -23.81
C GLY A 144 -1.99 18.54 -22.49
N LEU A 145 -2.70 19.22 -21.59
CA LEU A 145 -3.23 18.64 -20.35
C LEU A 145 -4.24 17.51 -20.65
N VAL A 146 -5.22 17.81 -21.51
CA VAL A 146 -6.25 16.82 -21.92
C VAL A 146 -5.58 15.61 -22.58
N LEU A 147 -4.61 15.83 -23.48
CA LEU A 147 -3.87 14.76 -24.12
C LEU A 147 -3.13 13.89 -23.10
N CYS A 148 -2.43 14.50 -22.12
CA CYS A 148 -1.72 13.78 -21.07
C CYS A 148 -2.65 12.82 -20.31
N TYR A 149 -3.80 13.30 -19.86
CA TYR A 149 -4.77 12.46 -19.14
C TYR A 149 -5.39 11.38 -20.02
N THR A 150 -5.71 11.72 -21.28
CA THR A 150 -6.27 10.76 -22.22
C THR A 150 -5.31 9.60 -22.47
N MET A 151 -4.03 9.89 -22.68
CA MET A 151 -3.00 8.87 -22.89
C MET A 151 -2.73 8.04 -21.64
N ALA A 152 -3.10 8.52 -20.46
CA ALA A 152 -2.93 7.82 -19.20
C ALA A 152 -4.09 6.88 -18.83
N ILE A 153 -5.25 6.95 -19.50
CA ILE A 153 -6.43 6.12 -19.21
C ILE A 153 -6.14 4.61 -19.20
N PRO A 154 -5.39 4.02 -20.14
CA PRO A 154 -5.09 2.59 -20.11
C PRO A 154 -4.31 2.18 -18.85
N PHE A 155 -3.40 3.02 -18.39
CA PHE A 155 -2.63 2.79 -17.16
C PHE A 155 -3.51 2.93 -15.90
N PHE A 156 -4.48 3.83 -15.91
CA PHE A 156 -5.45 4.00 -14.83
C PHE A 156 -6.33 2.77 -14.63
N GLN A 157 -6.75 2.12 -15.70
CA GLN A 157 -7.50 0.84 -15.63
C GLN A 157 -6.68 -0.23 -14.89
N ASN A 158 -5.39 -0.35 -15.21
CA ASN A 158 -4.48 -1.27 -14.52
C ASN A 158 -4.27 -0.88 -13.05
N THR A 159 -4.16 0.42 -12.77
CA THR A 159 -4.04 0.92 -11.38
C THR A 159 -5.25 0.51 -10.54
N ILE A 160 -6.47 0.76 -11.04
CA ILE A 160 -7.71 0.36 -10.36
C ILE A 160 -7.76 -1.15 -10.14
N ALA A 161 -7.49 -1.93 -11.19
CA ALA A 161 -7.51 -3.39 -11.09
C ALA A 161 -6.47 -3.90 -10.09
N GLY A 162 -5.25 -3.38 -10.15
CA GLY A 162 -4.17 -3.71 -9.22
C GLY A 162 -4.53 -3.37 -7.77
N ASP A 163 -4.97 -2.14 -7.52
CA ASP A 163 -5.30 -1.69 -6.17
C ASP A 163 -6.45 -2.49 -5.55
N LEU A 164 -7.48 -2.83 -6.34
CA LEU A 164 -8.59 -3.65 -5.86
C LEU A 164 -8.17 -5.10 -5.59
N ILE A 165 -7.43 -5.73 -6.52
CA ILE A 165 -7.00 -7.13 -6.39
C ILE A 165 -6.01 -7.28 -5.24
N TRP A 166 -4.98 -6.45 -5.16
CA TRP A 166 -4.00 -6.51 -4.10
C TRP A 166 -4.58 -6.15 -2.74
N SER A 167 -5.47 -5.15 -2.66
CA SER A 167 -6.18 -4.84 -1.42
C SER A 167 -7.09 -6.00 -0.98
N GLY A 168 -7.82 -6.59 -1.91
CA GLY A 168 -8.64 -7.78 -1.65
C GLY A 168 -7.81 -8.96 -1.13
N ALA A 169 -6.65 -9.23 -1.75
CA ALA A 169 -5.75 -10.31 -1.33
C ALA A 169 -5.16 -10.05 0.07
N ILE A 170 -4.61 -8.87 0.32
CA ILE A 170 -3.94 -8.54 1.59
C ILE A 170 -4.95 -8.48 2.74
N PHE A 171 -6.04 -7.72 2.59
CA PHE A 171 -7.07 -7.61 3.64
C PHE A 171 -7.87 -8.88 3.81
N GLY A 172 -8.11 -9.64 2.72
CA GLY A 172 -8.75 -10.96 2.76
C GLY A 172 -7.91 -11.97 3.55
N THR A 173 -6.61 -12.05 3.28
CA THR A 173 -5.67 -12.89 4.04
C THR A 173 -5.67 -12.50 5.52
N TYR A 174 -5.60 -11.21 5.84
CA TYR A 174 -5.69 -10.73 7.21
C TYR A 174 -6.99 -11.15 7.90
N TYR A 175 -8.12 -11.00 7.22
CA TYR A 175 -9.43 -11.40 7.75
C TYR A 175 -9.50 -12.91 8.04
N LEU A 176 -9.03 -13.74 7.12
CA LEU A 176 -9.02 -15.19 7.29
C LEU A 176 -8.14 -15.62 8.47
N LEU A 177 -6.92 -15.06 8.57
CA LEU A 177 -5.99 -15.36 9.65
C LEU A 177 -6.53 -14.91 11.02
N SER A 178 -7.14 -13.73 11.09
CA SER A 178 -7.73 -13.22 12.34
C SER A 178 -8.93 -14.04 12.79
N SER A 179 -9.79 -14.46 11.86
CA SER A 179 -10.93 -15.33 12.14
C SER A 179 -10.48 -16.71 12.65
N TYR A 180 -9.46 -17.28 12.02
CA TYR A 180 -8.90 -18.58 12.43
C TYR A 180 -8.29 -18.52 13.83
N SER A 181 -7.56 -17.46 14.18
CA SER A 181 -6.98 -17.29 15.51
C SER A 181 -8.06 -17.15 16.59
N ASN A 182 -9.14 -16.42 16.32
CA ASN A 182 -10.28 -16.29 17.23
C ASN A 182 -10.99 -17.63 17.48
N LEU A 183 -11.17 -18.45 16.42
CA LEU A 183 -11.75 -19.79 16.55
C LEU A 183 -10.89 -20.74 17.38
N ARG A 184 -9.56 -20.67 17.25
CA ARG A 184 -8.64 -21.46 18.09
C ARG A 184 -8.76 -21.09 19.56
N VAL A 185 -8.78 -19.80 19.88
CA VAL A 185 -8.91 -19.32 21.28
C VAL A 185 -10.23 -19.78 21.89
N LEU A 186 -11.34 -19.69 21.15
CA LEU A 186 -12.65 -20.16 21.61
C LEU A 186 -12.66 -21.68 21.86
N LYS A 187 -12.08 -22.48 20.95
CA LYS A 187 -11.99 -23.92 21.09
C LYS A 187 -11.16 -24.34 22.31
N GLN A 188 -10.04 -23.66 22.54
CA GLN A 188 -9.20 -23.90 23.71
C GLN A 188 -9.91 -23.52 25.02
N LYS A 189 -10.62 -22.39 25.06
CA LYS A 189 -11.40 -21.98 26.22
C LYS A 189 -12.49 -23.01 26.56
N ASN A 190 -13.23 -23.51 25.55
CA ASN A 190 -14.26 -24.52 25.75
C ASN A 190 -13.64 -25.84 26.25
N SER A 191 -12.49 -26.29 25.73
CA SER A 191 -11.86 -27.54 26.20
C SER A 191 -11.44 -27.45 27.66
N LEU A 192 -10.98 -26.29 28.13
CA LEU A 192 -10.61 -26.07 29.53
C LEU A 192 -11.86 -26.15 30.48
N ILE A 193 -13.02 -25.65 30.04
CA ILE A 193 -14.27 -25.70 30.81
C ILE A 193 -14.75 -27.14 30.95
N TYR A 194 -14.64 -27.96 29.89
CA TYR A 194 -15.07 -29.37 29.93
C TYR A 194 -14.08 -30.29 30.67
N SER A 195 -12.82 -29.90 30.87
CA SER A 195 -11.80 -30.64 31.60
C SER A 195 -11.83 -30.35 33.12
N SER A 196 -12.52 -29.31 33.55
CA SER A 196 -12.64 -28.90 34.96
C SER A 196 -13.91 -29.40 35.67
N ASN A 197 -14.78 -30.11 34.95
CA ASN A 197 -15.96 -30.85 35.48
C ASN A 197 -15.72 -32.35 35.42
#